data_177a26a815177339084f31169c391420
#
_entry.id   177a26a815177339084f31169c391420
#
_cell.length_a   1.000
_cell.length_b   1.000
_cell.length_c   1.000
_cell.angle_alpha   90.00
_cell.angle_beta   90.00
_cell.angle_gamma   90.00
#
_symmetry.space_group_name_H-M   'P 1'
#
loop_
_entity.id
_entity.type
_entity.pdbx_description
1 polymer ?
#
loop_
_entity_poly.entity_id
_entity_poly.type
_entity_poly.pdbx_seq_one_letter_code
_entity_poly.pdbx_strand_id
1 'polypeptide(L)'
;MTVSGHQEEHDSPPLITRTGLLAVVGFAGVCLGFHCFGTDGWIPILDSANLALHEAGHPIVGIFSAQLMVYGGTLFQLVFPITAARQFRRAGNETGRAAALVWLGENCFNIARYMADARDQELPLVGNGDHDWTEIFGRWGVLQLDGRIAGMTRGIGF
;
A
#
# COMPACT_ATOMS: atom_id res chain seq x y z
N MET A 1 44.81 -13.96 -37.90
CA MET A 1 43.36 -13.99 -37.58
C MET A 1 43.25 -13.94 -36.08
N THR A 2 43.10 -12.74 -35.51
CA THR A 2 42.92 -12.48 -34.07
C THR A 2 41.40 -12.40 -33.81
N VAL A 3 40.86 -13.40 -33.13
CA VAL A 3 39.46 -13.40 -32.69
C VAL A 3 39.41 -12.50 -31.47
N SER A 4 38.84 -11.31 -31.65
CA SER A 4 38.53 -10.39 -30.57
C SER A 4 37.33 -10.96 -29.78
N GLY A 5 37.58 -11.50 -28.59
CA GLY A 5 36.55 -11.91 -27.66
C GLY A 5 35.89 -10.65 -27.08
N HIS A 6 34.69 -10.33 -27.55
CA HIS A 6 33.80 -9.42 -26.81
C HIS A 6 33.39 -10.16 -25.55
N GLN A 7 33.98 -9.76 -24.41
CA GLN A 7 33.41 -10.07 -23.10
C GLN A 7 32.10 -9.24 -22.99
N GLU A 8 30.98 -9.92 -23.04
CA GLU A 8 29.71 -9.35 -22.57
C GLU A 8 29.91 -9.07 -21.09
N GLU A 9 30.13 -7.80 -20.78
CA GLU A 9 30.11 -7.27 -19.43
C GLU A 9 28.70 -7.52 -18.90
N HIS A 10 28.56 -8.52 -18.05
CA HIS A 10 27.31 -8.91 -17.42
C HIS A 10 26.94 -7.73 -16.48
N ASP A 11 26.08 -6.86 -17.00
CA ASP A 11 25.59 -5.66 -16.29
C ASP A 11 24.89 -6.12 -15.01
N SER A 12 25.64 -6.15 -13.92
CA SER A 12 25.10 -6.47 -12.60
C SER A 12 24.05 -5.45 -12.24
N PRO A 13 22.87 -5.86 -11.72
CA PRO A 13 21.83 -4.91 -11.36
C PRO A 13 22.40 -3.87 -10.39
N PRO A 14 22.03 -2.59 -10.55
CA PRO A 14 22.59 -1.52 -9.75
C PRO A 14 22.30 -1.79 -8.26
N LEU A 15 23.36 -1.94 -7.47
CA LEU A 15 23.26 -2.12 -6.03
C LEU A 15 22.67 -0.83 -5.42
N ILE A 16 21.78 -0.98 -4.44
CA ILE A 16 21.29 0.14 -3.66
C ILE A 16 22.48 0.85 -3.00
N THR A 17 22.61 2.16 -3.19
CA THR A 17 23.67 2.94 -2.55
C THR A 17 23.47 2.95 -1.02
N ARG A 18 24.55 3.17 -0.26
CA ARG A 18 24.46 3.28 1.21
C ARG A 18 23.45 4.37 1.64
N THR A 19 23.49 5.52 0.98
CA THR A 19 22.55 6.62 1.23
C THR A 19 21.11 6.21 0.90
N GLY A 20 20.91 5.52 -0.22
CA GLY A 20 19.60 4.98 -0.59
C GLY A 20 19.06 3.97 0.42
N LEU A 21 19.93 3.07 0.89
CA LEU A 21 19.55 2.09 1.93
C LEU A 21 19.14 2.81 3.23
N LEU A 22 19.95 3.76 3.69
CA LEU A 22 19.62 4.54 4.90
C LEU A 22 18.33 5.31 4.76
N ALA A 23 18.05 5.89 3.60
CA ALA A 23 16.79 6.60 3.34
C ALA A 23 15.58 5.64 3.40
N VAL A 24 15.68 4.46 2.79
CA VAL A 24 14.60 3.45 2.82
C VAL A 24 14.37 2.91 4.22
N VAL A 25 15.46 2.56 4.94
CA VAL A 25 15.37 2.09 6.33
C VAL A 25 14.80 3.18 7.24
N GLY A 26 15.22 4.43 7.06
CA GLY A 26 14.66 5.57 7.80
C GLY A 26 13.16 5.74 7.53
N PHE A 27 12.74 5.66 6.26
CA PHE A 27 11.33 5.73 5.88
C PHE A 27 10.51 4.57 6.50
N ALA A 28 11.00 3.33 6.39
CA ALA A 28 10.34 2.19 7.02
C ALA A 28 10.29 2.33 8.55
N GLY A 29 11.38 2.81 9.17
CA GLY A 29 11.45 3.09 10.61
C GLY A 29 10.43 4.14 11.06
N VAL A 30 10.23 5.21 10.27
CA VAL A 30 9.19 6.21 10.53
C VAL A 30 7.79 5.57 10.46
N CYS A 31 7.49 4.83 9.38
CA CYS A 31 6.20 4.16 9.24
C CYS A 31 5.93 3.21 10.43
N LEU A 32 6.87 2.32 10.75
CA LEU A 32 6.75 1.39 11.87
C LEU A 32 6.64 2.13 13.22
N GLY A 33 7.38 3.23 13.38
CA GLY A 33 7.31 4.06 14.59
C GLY A 33 5.91 4.61 14.82
N PHE A 34 5.25 5.13 13.79
CA PHE A 34 3.86 5.59 13.90
C PHE A 34 2.89 4.44 14.21
N HIS A 35 3.06 3.27 13.60
CA HIS A 35 2.19 2.12 13.86
C HIS A 35 2.40 1.51 15.25
N CYS A 36 3.63 1.54 15.80
CA CYS A 36 3.93 0.96 17.11
C CYS A 36 3.70 1.91 18.29
N PHE A 37 3.91 3.20 18.09
CA PHE A 37 3.95 4.20 19.17
C PHE A 37 2.99 5.37 18.96
N GLY A 38 2.39 5.51 17.77
CA GLY A 38 1.35 6.50 17.50
C GLY A 38 0.03 6.13 18.19
N THR A 39 -0.75 7.14 18.58
CA THR A 39 -2.04 6.94 19.27
C THR A 39 -3.06 6.19 18.43
N ASP A 40 -3.01 6.35 17.12
CA ASP A 40 -3.96 5.77 16.16
C ASP A 40 -3.29 5.12 14.93
N GLY A 41 -1.95 5.09 14.91
CA GLY A 41 -1.17 4.56 13.78
C GLY A 41 -1.24 5.41 12.52
N TRP A 42 -1.82 6.63 12.58
CA TRP A 42 -1.97 7.53 11.44
C TRP A 42 -0.69 8.31 11.16
N ILE A 43 -0.21 8.25 9.90
CA ILE A 43 0.95 9.00 9.42
C ILE A 43 0.44 10.23 8.64
N PRO A 44 0.46 11.46 9.20
CA PRO A 44 -0.37 12.58 8.73
C PRO A 44 -0.30 12.90 7.23
N ILE A 45 0.90 12.90 6.63
CA ILE A 45 1.05 13.23 5.21
C ILE A 45 0.76 12.01 4.33
N LEU A 46 1.33 10.85 4.71
CA LEU A 46 1.25 9.63 3.91
C LEU A 46 -0.17 9.08 3.86
N ASP A 47 -0.82 8.97 5.02
CA ASP A 47 -2.19 8.47 5.10
C ASP A 47 -3.21 9.46 4.52
N SER A 48 -2.94 10.77 4.58
CA SER A 48 -3.79 11.73 3.88
C SER A 48 -3.71 11.57 2.35
N ALA A 49 -2.51 11.26 1.82
CA ALA A 49 -2.36 10.95 0.40
C ALA A 49 -3.02 9.60 0.05
N ASN A 50 -2.85 8.58 0.89
CA ASN A 50 -3.50 7.27 0.73
C ASN A 50 -5.02 7.41 0.75
N LEU A 51 -5.57 8.23 1.66
CA LEU A 51 -7.00 8.52 1.74
C LEU A 51 -7.50 9.22 0.48
N ALA A 52 -6.76 10.21 -0.05
CA ALA A 52 -7.14 10.87 -1.29
C ALA A 52 -7.18 9.90 -2.49
N LEU A 53 -6.23 8.95 -2.56
CA LEU A 53 -6.23 7.88 -3.56
C LEU A 53 -7.42 6.93 -3.36
N HIS A 54 -7.72 6.57 -2.12
CA HIS A 54 -8.86 5.75 -1.74
C HIS A 54 -10.17 6.38 -2.24
N GLU A 55 -10.43 7.62 -1.86
CA GLU A 55 -11.64 8.35 -2.25
C GLU A 55 -11.75 8.52 -3.77
N ALA A 56 -10.64 8.74 -4.46
CA ALA A 56 -10.63 8.81 -5.93
C ALA A 56 -10.95 7.45 -6.59
N GLY A 57 -10.65 6.35 -5.94
CA GLY A 57 -10.90 5.01 -6.43
C GLY A 57 -12.39 4.69 -6.60
N HIS A 58 -13.23 5.16 -5.67
CA HIS A 58 -14.68 4.90 -5.69
C HIS A 58 -15.35 5.39 -6.98
N PRO A 59 -15.32 6.68 -7.33
CA PRO A 59 -15.99 7.16 -8.54
C PRO A 59 -15.39 6.57 -9.81
N ILE A 60 -14.07 6.35 -9.86
CA ILE A 60 -13.41 5.79 -11.06
C ILE A 60 -13.88 4.35 -11.30
N VAL A 61 -13.91 3.51 -10.27
CA VAL A 61 -14.43 2.13 -10.40
C VAL A 61 -15.94 2.17 -10.63
N GLY A 62 -16.66 3.11 -10.00
CA GLY A 62 -18.09 3.31 -10.14
C GLY A 62 -18.55 3.60 -11.58
N ILE A 63 -17.68 4.23 -12.42
CA ILE A 63 -17.95 4.43 -13.85
C ILE A 63 -18.19 3.09 -14.57
N PHE A 64 -17.49 2.05 -14.18
CA PHE A 64 -17.59 0.72 -14.79
C PHE A 64 -18.69 -0.12 -14.16
N SER A 65 -18.86 -0.02 -12.82
CA SER A 65 -19.88 -0.76 -12.09
C SER A 65 -20.15 -0.14 -10.73
N ALA A 66 -21.40 0.26 -10.49
CA ALA A 66 -21.84 0.75 -9.17
C ALA A 66 -21.66 -0.31 -8.08
N GLN A 67 -21.79 -1.60 -8.42
CA GLN A 67 -21.61 -2.70 -7.47
C GLN A 67 -20.14 -2.89 -7.06
N LEU A 68 -19.19 -2.55 -7.94
CA LEU A 68 -17.76 -2.65 -7.68
C LEU A 68 -17.18 -1.38 -7.05
N MET A 69 -17.93 -0.29 -7.02
CA MET A 69 -17.49 1.01 -6.51
C MET A 69 -16.85 0.90 -5.11
N VAL A 70 -17.45 0.14 -4.22
CA VAL A 70 -16.96 -0.05 -2.83
C VAL A 70 -15.56 -0.64 -2.74
N TYR A 71 -15.13 -1.42 -3.74
CA TYR A 71 -13.76 -1.97 -3.79
C TYR A 71 -12.72 -0.96 -4.31
N GLY A 72 -13.21 0.12 -4.94
CA GLY A 72 -12.37 1.10 -5.64
C GLY A 72 -11.34 1.75 -4.74
N GLY A 73 -11.73 2.12 -3.53
CA GLY A 73 -10.85 2.76 -2.55
C GLY A 73 -9.62 1.91 -2.25
N THR A 74 -9.82 0.71 -1.75
CA THR A 74 -8.71 -0.22 -1.43
C THR A 74 -7.90 -0.60 -2.67
N LEU A 75 -8.55 -0.80 -3.82
CA LEU A 75 -7.87 -1.10 -5.07
C LEU A 75 -6.85 -0.01 -5.43
N PHE A 76 -7.25 1.26 -5.33
CA PHE A 76 -6.36 2.38 -5.67
C PHE A 76 -5.23 2.53 -4.67
N GLN A 77 -5.46 2.36 -3.38
CA GLN A 77 -4.39 2.34 -2.37
C GLN A 77 -3.30 1.30 -2.68
N LEU A 78 -3.64 0.16 -3.29
CA LEU A 78 -2.68 -0.89 -3.64
C LEU A 78 -2.06 -0.70 -5.02
N VAL A 79 -2.84 -0.29 -6.02
CA VAL A 79 -2.38 -0.16 -7.42
C VAL A 79 -1.30 0.91 -7.56
N PHE A 80 -1.39 2.02 -6.84
CA PHE A 80 -0.43 3.11 -6.96
C PHE A 80 0.98 2.72 -6.50
N PRO A 81 1.21 2.20 -5.28
CA PRO A 81 2.55 1.79 -4.86
C PRO A 81 3.08 0.60 -5.68
N ILE A 82 2.22 -0.35 -6.10
CA ILE A 82 2.63 -1.45 -6.99
C ILE A 82 3.12 -0.92 -8.35
N THR A 83 2.40 0.05 -8.91
CA THR A 83 2.78 0.66 -10.19
C THR A 83 4.07 1.45 -10.06
N ALA A 84 4.23 2.20 -8.98
CA ALA A 84 5.48 2.91 -8.65
C ALA A 84 6.66 1.94 -8.53
N ALA A 85 6.51 0.84 -7.79
CA ALA A 85 7.55 -0.16 -7.63
C ALA A 85 7.95 -0.80 -8.98
N ARG A 86 6.97 -1.08 -9.86
CA ARG A 86 7.21 -1.59 -11.21
C ARG A 86 7.95 -0.57 -12.08
N GLN A 87 7.56 0.69 -12.01
CA GLN A 87 8.19 1.76 -12.78
C GLN A 87 9.65 1.99 -12.35
N PHE A 88 9.90 2.04 -11.04
CA PHE A 88 11.26 2.16 -10.51
C PHE A 88 12.14 0.96 -10.89
N ARG A 89 11.57 -0.25 -10.85
CA ARG A 89 12.29 -1.46 -11.32
C ARG A 89 12.68 -1.34 -12.80
N ARG A 90 11.76 -0.87 -13.66
CA ARG A 90 12.04 -0.69 -15.10
C ARG A 90 13.10 0.38 -15.36
N ALA A 91 13.15 1.39 -14.49
CA ALA A 91 14.13 2.46 -14.55
C ALA A 91 15.49 2.08 -13.90
N GLY A 92 15.67 0.87 -13.40
CA GLY A 92 16.88 0.46 -12.68
C GLY A 92 17.07 1.18 -11.33
N ASN A 93 16.04 1.82 -10.79
CA ASN A 93 16.09 2.55 -9.53
C ASN A 93 15.64 1.64 -8.36
N GLU A 94 16.57 0.86 -7.82
CA GLU A 94 16.28 -0.08 -6.72
C GLU A 94 15.95 0.65 -5.40
N THR A 95 16.49 1.83 -5.17
CA THR A 95 16.12 2.65 -4.00
C THR A 95 14.65 3.08 -4.07
N GLY A 96 14.22 3.62 -5.21
CA GLY A 96 12.83 4.02 -5.42
C GLY A 96 11.88 2.83 -5.35
N ARG A 97 12.29 1.67 -5.91
CA ARG A 97 11.51 0.43 -5.82
C ARG A 97 11.33 -0.01 -4.35
N ALA A 98 12.40 -0.02 -3.58
CA ALA A 98 12.33 -0.39 -2.16
C ALA A 98 11.44 0.57 -1.36
N ALA A 99 11.54 1.88 -1.59
CA ALA A 99 10.65 2.87 -0.96
C ALA A 99 9.17 2.65 -1.35
N ALA A 100 8.89 2.33 -2.61
CA ALA A 100 7.52 2.03 -3.06
C ALA A 100 6.98 0.73 -2.44
N LEU A 101 7.83 -0.25 -2.16
CA LEU A 101 7.43 -1.47 -1.44
C LEU A 101 7.16 -1.20 0.04
N VAL A 102 7.94 -0.32 0.69
CA VAL A 102 7.64 0.16 2.05
C VAL A 102 6.28 0.87 2.07
N TRP A 103 6.01 1.73 1.09
CA TRP A 103 4.71 2.39 0.94
C TRP A 103 3.56 1.37 0.75
N LEU A 104 3.78 0.32 -0.04
CA LEU A 104 2.80 -0.78 -0.19
C LEU A 104 2.54 -1.49 1.14
N GLY A 105 3.59 -1.79 1.92
CA GLY A 105 3.47 -2.38 3.25
C GLY A 105 2.66 -1.48 4.19
N GLU A 106 2.95 -0.18 4.20
CA GLU A 106 2.21 0.81 4.98
C GLU A 106 0.73 0.84 4.60
N ASN A 107 0.39 0.80 3.29
CA ASN A 107 -1.02 0.68 2.88
C ASN A 107 -1.69 -0.60 3.40
N CYS A 108 -0.96 -1.71 3.52
CA CYS A 108 -1.52 -2.92 4.13
C CYS A 108 -1.86 -2.71 5.62
N PHE A 109 -1.05 -1.93 6.37
CA PHE A 109 -1.37 -1.56 7.75
C PHE A 109 -2.59 -0.65 7.83
N ASN A 110 -2.66 0.37 6.97
CA ASN A 110 -3.78 1.31 6.90
C ASN A 110 -5.09 0.58 6.54
N ILE A 111 -5.08 -0.26 5.50
CA ILE A 111 -6.22 -1.09 5.09
C ILE A 111 -6.63 -2.04 6.21
N ALA A 112 -5.67 -2.69 6.88
CA ALA A 112 -5.96 -3.60 7.98
C ALA A 112 -6.62 -2.89 9.16
N ARG A 113 -6.22 -1.65 9.47
CA ARG A 113 -6.88 -0.81 10.48
C ARG A 113 -8.34 -0.56 10.10
N TYR A 114 -8.60 -0.18 8.84
CA TYR A 114 -9.95 0.07 8.34
C TYR A 114 -10.80 -1.22 8.30
N MET A 115 -10.20 -2.36 7.92
CA MET A 115 -10.86 -3.68 8.01
C MET A 115 -11.28 -4.04 9.44
N ALA A 116 -10.41 -3.78 10.43
CA ALA A 116 -10.68 -4.10 11.82
C ALA A 116 -11.83 -3.27 12.41
N ASP A 117 -12.10 -2.10 11.86
CA ASP A 117 -13.16 -1.18 12.25
C ASP A 117 -14.52 -1.52 11.60
N ALA A 118 -14.60 -2.54 10.76
CA ALA A 118 -15.77 -2.83 9.94
C ALA A 118 -17.07 -3.06 10.75
N ARG A 119 -16.99 -3.56 11.98
CA ARG A 119 -18.13 -3.72 12.87
C ARG A 119 -18.35 -2.55 13.81
N ASP A 120 -17.25 -2.02 14.33
CA ASP A 120 -17.29 -1.02 15.40
C ASP A 120 -17.57 0.39 14.84
N GLN A 121 -17.10 0.68 13.62
CA GLN A 121 -17.32 1.93 12.88
C GLN A 121 -16.98 3.19 13.71
N GLU A 122 -15.85 3.13 14.43
CA GLU A 122 -15.38 4.23 15.27
C GLU A 122 -14.47 5.21 14.51
N LEU A 123 -13.89 4.77 13.37
CA LEU A 123 -13.06 5.62 12.55
C LEU A 123 -13.88 6.68 11.83
N PRO A 124 -13.38 7.94 11.76
CA PRO A 124 -14.06 8.98 11.02
C PRO A 124 -14.07 8.66 9.52
N LEU A 125 -15.26 8.64 8.94
CA LEU A 125 -15.45 8.45 7.50
C LEU A 125 -15.37 9.79 6.77
N VAL A 126 -14.93 9.76 5.51
CA VAL A 126 -14.97 10.93 4.62
C VAL A 126 -16.35 11.00 3.97
N GLY A 127 -16.99 12.18 4.08
CA GLY A 127 -18.32 12.37 3.52
C GLY A 127 -19.42 11.68 4.33
N ASN A 128 -20.53 11.34 3.67
CA ASN A 128 -21.70 10.68 4.26
C ASN A 128 -21.84 9.23 3.76
N GLY A 129 -20.73 8.61 3.37
CA GLY A 129 -20.72 7.25 2.85
C GLY A 129 -20.83 6.18 3.93
N ASP A 130 -21.23 4.98 3.51
CA ASP A 130 -21.19 3.80 4.35
C ASP A 130 -19.75 3.31 4.50
N HIS A 131 -19.47 2.52 5.55
CA HIS A 131 -18.16 1.95 5.77
C HIS A 131 -17.87 0.82 4.78
N ASP A 132 -16.89 1.00 3.88
CA ASP A 132 -16.61 0.05 2.78
C ASP A 132 -16.45 -1.39 3.25
N TRP A 133 -15.63 -1.62 4.27
CA TRP A 133 -15.35 -2.97 4.74
C TRP A 133 -16.53 -3.60 5.47
N THR A 134 -17.44 -2.83 6.03
CA THR A 134 -18.73 -3.34 6.53
C THR A 134 -19.54 -3.90 5.38
N GLU A 135 -19.63 -3.15 4.28
CA GLU A 135 -20.36 -3.58 3.09
C GLU A 135 -19.69 -4.78 2.41
N ILE A 136 -18.35 -4.72 2.20
CA ILE A 136 -17.58 -5.80 1.56
C ILE A 136 -17.71 -7.10 2.37
N PHE A 137 -17.45 -7.05 3.66
CA PHE A 137 -17.52 -8.24 4.53
C PHE A 137 -18.96 -8.74 4.71
N GLY A 138 -19.94 -7.84 4.71
CA GLY A 138 -21.36 -8.19 4.66
C GLY A 138 -21.72 -8.95 3.40
N ARG A 139 -21.30 -8.47 2.22
CA ARG A 139 -21.50 -9.17 0.93
C ARG A 139 -20.84 -10.54 0.89
N TRP A 140 -19.68 -10.70 1.54
CA TRP A 140 -18.95 -11.97 1.60
C TRP A 140 -19.45 -12.91 2.72
N GLY A 141 -20.31 -12.42 3.62
CA GLY A 141 -20.80 -13.19 4.77
C GLY A 141 -19.72 -13.46 5.83
N VAL A 142 -18.68 -12.61 5.91
CA VAL A 142 -17.54 -12.80 6.81
C VAL A 142 -17.31 -11.63 7.78
N LEU A 143 -18.30 -10.77 7.96
CA LEU A 143 -18.17 -9.56 8.81
C LEU A 143 -17.69 -9.90 10.24
N GLN A 144 -18.08 -11.06 10.79
CA GLN A 144 -17.64 -11.51 12.12
C GLN A 144 -16.16 -11.92 12.18
N LEU A 145 -15.47 -11.98 11.04
CA LEU A 145 -14.05 -12.34 10.91
C LEU A 145 -13.17 -11.11 10.64
N ASP A 146 -13.73 -9.91 10.68
CA ASP A 146 -13.05 -8.65 10.37
C ASP A 146 -11.68 -8.52 11.04
N GLY A 147 -11.59 -8.71 12.35
CA GLY A 147 -10.34 -8.64 13.10
C GLY A 147 -9.32 -9.72 12.68
N ARG A 148 -9.77 -10.92 12.28
CA ARG A 148 -8.87 -11.98 11.79
C ARG A 148 -8.32 -11.65 10.40
N ILE A 149 -9.18 -11.21 9.49
CA ILE A 149 -8.80 -10.81 8.13
C ILE A 149 -7.88 -9.60 8.20
N ALA A 150 -8.21 -8.61 9.03
CA ALA A 150 -7.35 -7.46 9.30
C ALA A 150 -5.95 -7.87 9.83
N GLY A 151 -5.89 -8.82 10.77
CA GLY A 151 -4.64 -9.36 11.27
C GLY A 151 -3.78 -10.02 10.18
N MET A 152 -4.40 -10.79 9.27
CA MET A 152 -3.70 -11.38 8.13
C MET A 152 -3.19 -10.30 7.16
N THR A 153 -4.02 -9.30 6.84
CA THR A 153 -3.64 -8.18 5.98
C THR A 153 -2.48 -7.38 6.57
N ARG A 154 -2.50 -7.14 7.89
CA ARG A 154 -1.40 -6.50 8.61
C ARG A 154 -0.11 -7.32 8.51
N GLY A 155 -0.19 -8.65 8.61
CA GLY A 155 0.95 -9.55 8.46
C GLY A 155 1.59 -9.52 7.06
N ILE A 156 0.84 -9.17 6.01
CA ILE A 156 1.38 -8.98 4.65
C ILE A 156 2.21 -7.69 4.56
N GLY A 157 1.91 -6.68 5.40
CA GLY A 157 2.61 -5.39 5.41
C GLY A 157 4.03 -5.46 5.98
N PHE A 158 4.40 -6.53 6.68
CA PHE A 158 5.75 -6.78 7.18
C PHE A 158 6.62 -7.48 6.13
#